data_06fe60e28b56b53d5baf56aed9532e2b
#
_entry.id   06fe60e28b56b53d5baf56aed9532e2b
#
_cell.length_a   1.000
_cell.length_b   1.000
_cell.length_c   1.000
_cell.angle_alpha   90.00
_cell.angle_beta   90.00
_cell.angle_gamma   90.00
#
_symmetry.space_group_name_H-M   'P 1'
#
loop_
_entity.id
_entity.type
_entity.pdbx_description
1 polymer ?
#
loop_
_entity_poly.entity_id
_entity_poly.type
_entity_poly.pdbx_seq_one_letter_code
_entity_poly.pdbx_strand_id
1 'polypeptide(L)'
;MMLPPKPKKLTPSANQAGFTIIESLMAIIVVSILMIAIAPVIVLSVATRVQARRVEMATQAAQGYIDALRAETIDAPPINTATGNPPELKGIIDDLKEIDPPPTGNLTCDASQYCTQPTSPNYRLYCVDGNGGGCTNDNFKDMIVQAFGVNTTTIPTGTNLTPQQVNQQRAQQGYHLGIRVYRADAFTSGRTLQASTGEREATFTGGTGLKPSQKPLIELTTEIVTGGTSYNDFCNRVGCNNQIEF
;
A
#
# COMPACT_ATOMS: atom_id res chain seq x y z
N MET A 1 91.99 19.78 8.98
CA MET A 1 91.67 19.18 10.28
C MET A 1 90.12 19.39 10.47
N MET A 2 89.28 18.39 10.06
CA MET A 2 87.80 18.46 10.13
C MET A 2 87.34 17.84 11.43
N LEU A 3 86.65 18.59 12.27
CA LEU A 3 86.01 18.08 13.47
C LEU A 3 84.81 17.21 13.14
N PRO A 4 84.60 16.07 13.82
CA PRO A 4 83.42 15.23 13.61
C PRO A 4 82.12 15.87 14.16
N PRO A 5 80.95 15.64 13.57
CA PRO A 5 79.74 16.19 14.05
C PRO A 5 79.28 15.55 15.37
N LYS A 6 78.81 16.38 16.31
CA LYS A 6 78.27 15.95 17.61
C LYS A 6 77.02 15.09 17.41
N PRO A 7 76.87 13.96 18.12
CA PRO A 7 75.69 13.16 18.08
C PRO A 7 74.48 13.92 18.70
N LYS A 8 73.40 14.04 17.96
CA LYS A 8 72.06 14.53 18.47
C LYS A 8 71.57 13.54 19.54
N LYS A 9 71.43 14.01 20.77
CA LYS A 9 70.74 13.29 21.82
C LYS A 9 69.25 13.15 21.37
N LEU A 10 68.83 11.93 21.12
CA LEU A 10 67.45 11.59 21.00
C LEU A 10 66.82 11.78 22.38
N THR A 11 65.92 12.75 22.48
CA THR A 11 65.05 12.89 23.63
C THR A 11 64.12 11.67 23.71
N PRO A 12 64.04 11.00 24.88
CA PRO A 12 63.09 9.90 25.01
C PRO A 12 61.66 10.45 24.81
N SER A 13 60.97 9.85 23.88
CA SER A 13 59.51 10.13 23.63
C SER A 13 58.75 9.90 24.91
N ALA A 14 57.94 10.91 25.28
CA ALA A 14 57.19 10.96 26.49
C ALA A 14 56.15 9.83 26.52
N ASN A 15 56.07 9.19 27.67
CA ASN A 15 54.88 8.48 28.20
C ASN A 15 54.06 7.58 27.25
N GLN A 16 54.52 6.36 27.07
CA GLN A 16 53.62 5.22 26.88
C GLN A 16 53.11 4.81 28.26
N ALA A 17 52.17 5.57 28.81
CA ALA A 17 51.38 5.13 29.96
C ALA A 17 50.45 4.02 29.45
N GLY A 18 50.79 2.77 29.73
CA GLY A 18 49.88 1.64 29.46
C GLY A 18 48.59 1.79 30.27
N PHE A 19 47.44 1.52 29.66
CA PHE A 19 46.17 1.48 30.36
C PHE A 19 46.22 0.47 31.51
N THR A 20 45.73 0.86 32.65
CA THR A 20 45.59 -0.07 33.77
C THR A 20 44.47 -1.05 33.52
N ILE A 21 44.54 -2.26 34.05
CA ILE A 21 43.49 -3.28 33.89
C ILE A 21 42.11 -2.76 34.39
N ILE A 22 42.12 -1.96 35.45
CA ILE A 22 40.90 -1.37 36.02
C ILE A 22 40.29 -0.32 35.07
N GLU A 23 41.09 0.46 34.38
CA GLU A 23 40.63 1.48 33.44
C GLU A 23 40.02 0.84 32.19
N SER A 24 40.62 -0.25 31.68
CA SER A 24 40.01 -1.02 30.56
C SER A 24 38.70 -1.68 30.95
N LEU A 25 38.58 -2.18 32.18
CA LEU A 25 37.36 -2.77 32.69
C LEU A 25 36.26 -1.72 32.85
N MET A 26 36.57 -0.56 33.40
CA MET A 26 35.62 0.57 33.49
C MET A 26 35.18 1.07 32.12
N ALA A 27 36.09 1.15 31.14
CA ALA A 27 35.76 1.55 29.77
C ALA A 27 34.80 0.58 29.12
N ILE A 28 35.00 -0.74 29.26
CA ILE A 28 34.08 -1.75 28.70
C ILE A 28 32.69 -1.64 29.34
N ILE A 29 32.58 -1.44 30.66
CA ILE A 29 31.28 -1.26 31.31
C ILE A 29 30.54 -0.04 30.77
N VAL A 30 31.21 1.11 30.66
CA VAL A 30 30.59 2.35 30.15
C VAL A 30 30.14 2.17 28.68
N VAL A 31 30.98 1.59 27.84
CA VAL A 31 30.62 1.31 26.44
C VAL A 31 29.45 0.35 26.34
N SER A 32 29.41 -0.69 27.20
CA SER A 32 28.28 -1.64 27.20
C SER A 32 26.95 -0.99 27.56
N ILE A 33 26.92 -0.11 28.58
CA ILE A 33 25.74 0.64 28.97
C ILE A 33 25.26 1.56 27.82
N LEU A 34 26.18 2.26 27.17
CA LEU A 34 25.87 3.13 26.04
C LEU A 34 25.31 2.34 24.86
N MET A 35 25.86 1.17 24.53
CA MET A 35 25.37 0.32 23.46
C MET A 35 23.96 -0.18 23.73
N ILE A 36 23.67 -0.61 24.96
CA ILE A 36 22.30 -1.05 25.36
C ILE A 36 21.29 0.10 25.24
N ALA A 37 21.68 1.33 25.56
CA ALA A 37 20.81 2.49 25.45
C ALA A 37 20.49 2.89 24.00
N ILE A 38 21.42 2.71 23.04
CA ILE A 38 21.27 3.12 21.65
C ILE A 38 20.57 2.03 20.80
N ALA A 39 20.75 0.75 21.12
CA ALA A 39 20.25 -0.37 20.34
C ALA A 39 18.74 -0.29 20.03
N PRO A 40 17.83 -0.01 20.98
CA PRO A 40 16.39 0.07 20.69
C PRO A 40 16.06 1.20 19.72
N VAL A 41 16.76 2.33 19.77
CA VAL A 41 16.51 3.46 18.88
C VAL A 41 16.87 3.13 17.43
N ILE A 42 17.98 2.42 17.21
CA ILE A 42 18.39 1.99 15.86
C ILE A 42 17.37 0.99 15.30
N VAL A 43 16.93 -0.01 16.07
CA VAL A 43 15.94 -0.99 15.64
C VAL A 43 14.63 -0.31 15.27
N LEU A 44 14.15 0.63 16.09
CA LEU A 44 12.94 1.38 15.82
C LEU A 44 13.08 2.22 14.54
N SER A 45 14.20 2.91 14.36
CA SER A 45 14.48 3.72 13.17
C SER A 45 14.46 2.89 11.88
N VAL A 46 15.09 1.72 11.89
CA VAL A 46 15.07 0.83 10.71
C VAL A 46 13.67 0.29 10.45
N ALA A 47 12.94 -0.12 11.48
CA ALA A 47 11.59 -0.66 11.32
C ALA A 47 10.61 0.39 10.75
N THR A 48 10.65 1.63 11.25
CA THR A 48 9.81 2.71 10.73
C THR A 48 10.16 3.04 9.27
N ARG A 49 11.42 3.04 8.90
CA ARG A 49 11.87 3.27 7.51
C ARG A 49 11.38 2.18 6.56
N VAL A 50 11.46 0.91 6.96
CA VAL A 50 10.95 -0.21 6.15
C VAL A 50 9.43 -0.11 5.97
N GLN A 51 8.70 0.23 7.03
CA GLN A 51 7.25 0.41 6.97
C GLN A 51 6.88 1.58 6.05
N ALA A 52 7.54 2.72 6.18
CA ALA A 52 7.30 3.88 5.32
C ALA A 52 7.50 3.54 3.83
N ARG A 53 8.57 2.83 3.49
CA ARG A 53 8.83 2.40 2.12
C ARG A 53 7.75 1.45 1.57
N ARG A 54 7.21 0.55 2.40
CA ARG A 54 6.11 -0.34 2.00
C ARG A 54 4.83 0.44 1.67
N VAL A 55 4.48 1.41 2.51
CA VAL A 55 3.33 2.28 2.27
C VAL A 55 3.54 3.14 1.02
N GLU A 56 4.75 3.64 0.80
CA GLU A 56 5.10 4.38 -0.42
C GLU A 56 4.90 3.53 -1.68
N MET A 57 5.43 2.31 -1.71
CA MET A 57 5.22 1.38 -2.83
C MET A 57 3.73 1.07 -3.05
N ALA A 58 2.96 0.87 -1.97
CA ALA A 58 1.53 0.64 -2.08
C ALA A 58 0.79 1.86 -2.63
N THR A 59 1.21 3.08 -2.24
CA THR A 59 0.64 4.33 -2.76
C THR A 59 0.94 4.50 -4.25
N GLN A 60 2.18 4.22 -4.66
CA GLN A 60 2.57 4.25 -6.07
C GLN A 60 1.79 3.21 -6.89
N ALA A 61 1.59 2.00 -6.35
CA ALA A 61 0.79 0.96 -6.99
C ALA A 61 -0.67 1.40 -7.19
N ALA A 62 -1.28 2.00 -6.17
CA ALA A 62 -2.64 2.52 -6.27
C ALA A 62 -2.76 3.66 -7.28
N GLN A 63 -1.83 4.61 -7.26
CA GLN A 63 -1.81 5.73 -8.20
C GLN A 63 -1.63 5.24 -9.65
N GLY A 64 -0.67 4.35 -9.89
CA GLY A 64 -0.45 3.77 -11.22
C GLY A 64 -1.68 3.03 -11.74
N TYR A 65 -2.40 2.31 -10.87
CA TYR A 65 -3.64 1.65 -11.23
C TYR A 65 -4.77 2.65 -11.57
N ILE A 66 -4.93 3.72 -10.77
CA ILE A 66 -5.90 4.78 -11.04
C ILE A 66 -5.62 5.48 -12.37
N ASP A 67 -4.35 5.78 -12.63
CA ASP A 67 -3.94 6.45 -13.86
C ASP A 67 -4.18 5.54 -15.08
N ALA A 68 -3.94 4.24 -14.96
CA ALA A 68 -4.23 3.27 -16.01
C ALA A 68 -5.74 3.16 -16.31
N LEU A 69 -6.60 3.23 -15.26
CA LEU A 69 -8.06 3.28 -15.43
C LEU A 69 -8.51 4.58 -16.11
N ARG A 70 -7.97 5.72 -15.71
CA ARG A 70 -8.30 7.03 -16.30
C ARG A 70 -7.85 7.15 -17.75
N ALA A 71 -6.72 6.53 -18.07
CA ALA A 71 -6.20 6.44 -19.43
C ALA A 71 -6.90 5.36 -20.28
N GLU A 72 -7.86 4.62 -19.69
CA GLU A 72 -8.59 3.52 -20.34
C GLU A 72 -7.67 2.45 -20.93
N THR A 73 -6.45 2.30 -20.34
CA THR A 73 -5.46 1.28 -20.76
C THR A 73 -5.75 -0.09 -20.17
N ILE A 74 -6.56 -0.13 -19.13
CA ILE A 74 -7.06 -1.35 -18.48
C ILE A 74 -8.57 -1.27 -18.33
N ASP A 75 -9.24 -2.43 -18.33
CA ASP A 75 -10.68 -2.52 -18.13
C ASP A 75 -11.06 -2.09 -16.71
N ALA A 76 -12.25 -1.48 -16.57
CA ALA A 76 -12.80 -1.18 -15.26
C ALA A 76 -13.01 -2.45 -14.41
N PRO A 77 -12.80 -2.38 -13.09
CA PRO A 77 -13.17 -3.47 -12.18
C PRO A 77 -14.69 -3.68 -12.19
N PRO A 78 -15.21 -4.75 -11.55
CA PRO A 78 -16.66 -4.90 -11.39
C PRO A 78 -17.24 -3.67 -10.69
N ILE A 79 -18.29 -3.12 -11.28
CA ILE A 79 -19.00 -1.95 -10.76
C ILE A 79 -20.37 -2.41 -10.27
N ASN A 80 -20.56 -2.40 -8.96
CA ASN A 80 -21.80 -2.75 -8.32
C ASN A 80 -22.77 -1.55 -8.32
N THR A 81 -24.06 -1.81 -8.17
CA THR A 81 -25.05 -0.74 -7.98
C THR A 81 -25.08 -0.36 -6.51
N ALA A 82 -25.07 0.94 -6.21
CA ALA A 82 -25.18 1.45 -4.84
C ALA A 82 -26.51 1.00 -4.20
N THR A 83 -26.47 0.72 -2.91
CA THR A 83 -27.67 0.47 -2.10
C THR A 83 -28.25 1.81 -1.61
N GLY A 84 -29.59 1.92 -1.66
CA GLY A 84 -30.31 3.13 -1.25
C GLY A 84 -30.93 3.90 -2.42
N ASN A 85 -31.95 4.72 -2.10
CA ASN A 85 -32.67 5.51 -3.10
C ASN A 85 -33.17 6.83 -2.48
N PRO A 86 -32.59 8.01 -2.79
CA PRO A 86 -31.35 8.20 -3.57
C PRO A 86 -30.10 7.79 -2.78
N PRO A 87 -29.05 7.27 -3.43
CA PRO A 87 -27.81 6.93 -2.75
C PRO A 87 -27.11 8.21 -2.33
N GLU A 88 -26.87 8.36 -1.03
CA GLU A 88 -26.04 9.41 -0.48
C GLU A 88 -24.55 9.00 -0.56
N LEU A 89 -23.64 9.97 -0.64
CA LEU A 89 -22.20 9.71 -0.68
C LEU A 89 -21.73 8.82 0.49
N LYS A 90 -22.33 8.98 1.66
CA LYS A 90 -22.04 8.14 2.82
C LYS A 90 -22.42 6.68 2.56
N GLY A 91 -23.58 6.40 1.96
CA GLY A 91 -24.00 5.04 1.58
C GLY A 91 -23.05 4.41 0.58
N ILE A 92 -22.62 5.17 -0.43
CA ILE A 92 -21.63 4.71 -1.42
C ILE A 92 -20.29 4.31 -0.76
N ILE A 93 -19.82 5.13 0.18
CA ILE A 93 -18.58 4.84 0.92
C ILE A 93 -18.76 3.59 1.80
N ASP A 94 -19.92 3.42 2.42
CA ASP A 94 -20.22 2.26 3.25
C ASP A 94 -20.34 0.99 2.37
N ASP A 95 -21.01 1.05 1.21
CA ASP A 95 -21.03 -0.05 0.22
C ASP A 95 -19.62 -0.46 -0.23
N LEU A 96 -18.72 0.51 -0.43
CA LEU A 96 -17.33 0.23 -0.77
C LEU A 96 -16.57 -0.47 0.38
N LYS A 97 -16.91 -0.17 1.64
CA LYS A 97 -16.29 -0.82 2.80
C LYS A 97 -16.80 -2.24 3.04
N GLU A 98 -18.04 -2.54 2.64
CA GLU A 98 -18.67 -3.85 2.78
C GLU A 98 -18.10 -4.92 1.85
N ILE A 99 -17.34 -4.53 0.83
CA ILE A 99 -16.69 -5.50 -0.06
C ILE A 99 -15.69 -6.35 0.72
N ASP A 100 -15.90 -7.65 0.66
CA ASP A 100 -15.06 -8.64 1.36
C ASP A 100 -13.58 -8.56 0.91
N PRO A 101 -12.64 -8.80 1.84
CA PRO A 101 -11.25 -9.01 1.48
C PRO A 101 -11.10 -10.24 0.59
N PRO A 102 -10.08 -10.28 -0.28
CA PRO A 102 -9.87 -11.45 -1.13
C PRO A 102 -9.49 -12.69 -0.31
N PRO A 103 -9.89 -13.89 -0.76
CA PRO A 103 -9.42 -15.13 -0.16
C PRO A 103 -7.92 -15.29 -0.39
N THR A 104 -7.27 -15.96 0.55
CA THR A 104 -5.86 -16.34 0.40
C THR A 104 -5.73 -17.62 -0.43
N GLY A 105 -4.63 -17.76 -1.15
CA GLY A 105 -4.36 -18.88 -2.02
C GLY A 105 -3.29 -18.54 -3.05
N ASN A 106 -3.10 -19.40 -4.01
CA ASN A 106 -2.14 -19.17 -5.07
C ASN A 106 -2.61 -17.99 -5.95
N LEU A 107 -1.74 -17.01 -6.11
CA LEU A 107 -1.91 -15.95 -7.07
C LEU A 107 -1.49 -16.44 -8.46
N THR A 108 -2.33 -16.16 -9.46
CA THR A 108 -1.98 -16.35 -10.87
C THR A 108 -2.17 -15.00 -11.56
N CYS A 109 -1.08 -14.24 -11.61
CA CYS A 109 -1.10 -12.85 -12.00
C CYS A 109 0.12 -12.54 -12.88
N ASP A 110 -0.11 -12.14 -14.11
CA ASP A 110 0.93 -11.56 -14.95
C ASP A 110 1.21 -10.10 -14.54
N ALA A 111 2.41 -9.63 -14.83
CA ALA A 111 2.81 -8.26 -14.52
C ALA A 111 1.89 -7.22 -15.19
N SER A 112 1.43 -6.24 -14.42
CA SER A 112 0.56 -5.15 -14.89
C SER A 112 -0.74 -5.65 -15.54
N GLN A 113 -1.30 -6.74 -15.05
CA GLN A 113 -2.56 -7.32 -15.50
C GLN A 113 -3.46 -7.75 -14.34
N TYR A 114 -4.73 -8.02 -14.65
CA TYR A 114 -5.62 -8.62 -13.69
C TYR A 114 -5.26 -10.09 -13.44
N CYS A 115 -5.31 -10.46 -12.17
CA CYS A 115 -5.11 -11.84 -11.77
C CYS A 115 -6.25 -12.73 -12.28
N THR A 116 -5.90 -13.93 -12.74
CA THR A 116 -6.88 -14.94 -13.12
C THR A 116 -7.35 -15.77 -11.92
N GLN A 117 -6.57 -15.77 -10.82
CA GLN A 117 -6.92 -16.39 -9.54
C GLN A 117 -6.36 -15.55 -8.38
N PRO A 118 -7.09 -15.42 -7.26
CA PRO A 118 -8.51 -15.77 -7.07
C PRO A 118 -9.46 -14.82 -7.80
N THR A 119 -10.65 -15.31 -8.17
CA THR A 119 -11.68 -14.53 -8.85
C THR A 119 -12.84 -14.16 -7.92
N SER A 120 -13.48 -13.02 -8.17
CA SER A 120 -14.70 -12.59 -7.49
C SER A 120 -15.61 -11.82 -8.46
N PRO A 121 -16.93 -11.92 -8.30
CA PRO A 121 -17.86 -11.09 -9.08
C PRO A 121 -17.84 -9.63 -8.63
N ASN A 122 -17.41 -9.33 -7.38
CA ASN A 122 -17.54 -8.02 -6.76
C ASN A 122 -16.28 -7.17 -6.85
N TYR A 123 -15.13 -7.76 -7.18
CA TYR A 123 -13.85 -7.06 -7.31
C TYR A 123 -12.92 -7.78 -8.27
N ARG A 124 -11.85 -7.12 -8.69
CA ARG A 124 -10.70 -7.73 -9.36
C ARG A 124 -9.42 -7.47 -8.60
N LEU A 125 -8.48 -8.39 -8.75
CA LEU A 125 -7.11 -8.24 -8.26
C LEU A 125 -6.21 -7.86 -9.43
N TYR A 126 -5.42 -6.82 -9.25
CA TYR A 126 -4.47 -6.34 -10.25
C TYR A 126 -3.05 -6.43 -9.69
N CYS A 127 -2.16 -6.99 -10.51
CA CYS A 127 -0.76 -7.19 -10.13
C CYS A 127 0.08 -5.96 -10.46
N VAL A 128 0.73 -5.39 -9.46
CA VAL A 128 1.81 -4.41 -9.62
C VAL A 128 3.11 -5.10 -9.21
N ASP A 129 3.83 -5.54 -10.23
CA ASP A 129 5.07 -6.30 -10.09
C ASP A 129 6.25 -5.39 -9.77
N GLY A 130 6.97 -5.70 -8.69
CA GLY A 130 8.12 -4.92 -8.21
C GLY A 130 9.49 -5.40 -8.72
N ASN A 131 9.57 -6.53 -9.44
CA ASN A 131 10.84 -7.13 -9.85
C ASN A 131 10.85 -7.86 -11.20
N GLY A 132 9.72 -7.93 -11.90
CA GLY A 132 9.54 -8.65 -13.15
C GLY A 132 9.16 -10.13 -12.96
N GLY A 133 8.27 -10.64 -13.81
CA GLY A 133 7.85 -12.04 -13.80
C GLY A 133 6.44 -12.30 -13.30
N GLY A 134 5.68 -11.25 -12.93
CA GLY A 134 4.34 -11.36 -12.37
C GLY A 134 4.33 -11.47 -10.85
N CYS A 135 3.14 -11.33 -10.26
CA CYS A 135 3.00 -11.36 -8.80
C CYS A 135 2.88 -12.77 -8.27
N THR A 136 3.73 -13.09 -7.30
CA THR A 136 3.74 -14.38 -6.62
C THR A 136 3.64 -14.24 -5.11
N ASN A 137 3.11 -15.27 -4.44
CA ASN A 137 2.94 -15.28 -2.98
C ASN A 137 4.26 -15.20 -2.19
N ASP A 138 5.40 -15.45 -2.84
CA ASP A 138 6.72 -15.47 -2.19
C ASP A 138 7.41 -14.11 -2.26
N ASN A 139 6.88 -13.18 -3.06
CA ASN A 139 7.51 -11.92 -3.32
C ASN A 139 6.92 -10.78 -2.47
N PHE A 140 7.74 -10.25 -1.57
CA PHE A 140 7.35 -9.14 -0.69
C PHE A 140 7.41 -7.76 -1.37
N LYS A 141 7.92 -7.66 -2.61
CA LYS A 141 7.97 -6.42 -3.40
C LYS A 141 6.74 -6.23 -4.27
N ASP A 142 6.03 -7.32 -4.56
CA ASP A 142 4.84 -7.28 -5.39
C ASP A 142 3.65 -6.77 -4.59
N MET A 143 2.84 -5.93 -5.23
CA MET A 143 1.64 -5.38 -4.66
C MET A 143 0.41 -5.87 -5.42
N ILE A 144 -0.60 -6.29 -4.69
CA ILE A 144 -1.88 -6.70 -5.24
C ILE A 144 -2.91 -5.62 -4.91
N VAL A 145 -3.47 -5.03 -5.94
CA VAL A 145 -4.54 -4.03 -5.84
C VAL A 145 -5.88 -4.76 -5.94
N GLN A 146 -6.63 -4.82 -4.85
CA GLN A 146 -8.04 -5.18 -4.87
C GLN A 146 -8.83 -3.95 -5.30
N ALA A 147 -9.51 -4.02 -6.44
CA ALA A 147 -10.27 -2.91 -7.00
C ALA A 147 -11.72 -3.29 -7.22
N PHE A 148 -12.62 -2.41 -6.84
CA PHE A 148 -14.07 -2.55 -6.95
C PHE A 148 -14.72 -1.19 -7.16
N GLY A 149 -15.83 -1.18 -7.89
CA GLY A 149 -16.57 0.04 -8.20
C GLY A 149 -17.97 0.03 -7.63
N VAL A 150 -18.52 1.21 -7.38
CA VAL A 150 -19.94 1.43 -7.07
C VAL A 150 -20.47 2.59 -7.92
N ASN A 151 -21.61 2.36 -8.59
CA ASN A 151 -22.29 3.38 -9.36
C ASN A 151 -23.72 3.54 -8.84
N THR A 152 -24.22 4.77 -8.88
CA THR A 152 -25.59 5.12 -8.50
C THR A 152 -26.60 4.92 -9.61
N THR A 153 -26.13 4.69 -10.85
CA THR A 153 -26.99 4.60 -12.02
C THR A 153 -27.53 3.18 -12.21
N THR A 154 -28.83 3.06 -12.26
CA THR A 154 -29.49 1.80 -12.63
C THR A 154 -29.56 1.68 -14.15
N ILE A 155 -29.01 0.60 -14.69
CA ILE A 155 -29.22 0.25 -16.10
C ILE A 155 -30.63 -0.33 -16.24
N PRO A 156 -31.45 0.12 -17.22
CA PRO A 156 -32.77 -0.41 -17.40
C PRO A 156 -32.76 -1.93 -17.54
N THR A 157 -33.58 -2.60 -16.74
CA THR A 157 -33.85 -4.04 -16.87
C THR A 157 -34.61 -4.30 -18.17
N GLY A 158 -34.11 -5.20 -19.02
CA GLY A 158 -34.73 -5.55 -20.30
C GLY A 158 -33.79 -5.42 -21.51
N THR A 159 -32.57 -4.97 -21.31
CA THR A 159 -31.56 -5.00 -22.34
C THR A 159 -30.90 -6.39 -22.37
N ASN A 160 -30.80 -7.02 -23.56
CA ASN A 160 -30.10 -8.28 -23.76
C ASN A 160 -28.55 -8.09 -23.66
N LEU A 161 -28.08 -7.39 -22.61
CA LEU A 161 -26.67 -7.09 -22.42
C LEU A 161 -25.98 -8.19 -21.60
N THR A 162 -24.78 -8.53 -22.00
CA THR A 162 -23.91 -9.40 -21.20
C THR A 162 -23.43 -8.66 -19.93
N PRO A 163 -23.03 -9.37 -18.87
CA PRO A 163 -22.48 -8.73 -17.66
C PRO A 163 -21.29 -7.80 -17.96
N GLN A 164 -20.46 -8.13 -18.95
CA GLN A 164 -19.34 -7.28 -19.37
C GLN A 164 -19.85 -5.98 -20.01
N GLN A 165 -20.86 -6.06 -20.89
CA GLN A 165 -21.44 -4.86 -21.51
C GLN A 165 -22.10 -3.95 -20.48
N VAL A 166 -22.80 -4.53 -19.49
CA VAL A 166 -23.34 -3.78 -18.36
C VAL A 166 -22.26 -3.07 -17.59
N ASN A 167 -21.15 -3.76 -17.28
CA ASN A 167 -20.02 -3.16 -16.59
C ASN A 167 -19.37 -2.03 -17.39
N GLN A 168 -19.22 -2.19 -18.70
CA GLN A 168 -18.69 -1.15 -19.59
C GLN A 168 -19.60 0.10 -19.63
N GLN A 169 -20.92 -0.08 -19.70
CA GLN A 169 -21.86 1.05 -19.65
C GLN A 169 -21.75 1.80 -18.32
N ARG A 170 -21.67 1.08 -17.19
CA ARG A 170 -21.46 1.71 -15.87
C ARG A 170 -20.13 2.47 -15.81
N ALA A 171 -19.07 1.91 -16.39
CA ALA A 171 -17.77 2.57 -16.44
C ALA A 171 -17.84 3.89 -17.23
N GLN A 172 -18.54 3.90 -18.39
CA GLN A 172 -18.72 5.11 -19.21
C GLN A 172 -19.50 6.22 -18.47
N GLN A 173 -20.44 5.86 -17.63
CA GLN A 173 -21.18 6.83 -16.81
C GLN A 173 -20.34 7.41 -15.65
N GLY A 174 -19.17 6.81 -15.36
CA GLY A 174 -18.36 7.10 -14.21
C GLY A 174 -18.80 6.37 -12.95
N TYR A 175 -17.91 6.20 -11.99
CA TYR A 175 -18.18 5.43 -10.79
C TYR A 175 -17.24 5.81 -9.64
N HIS A 176 -17.64 5.47 -8.43
CA HIS A 176 -16.77 5.55 -7.26
C HIS A 176 -15.92 4.27 -7.19
N LEU A 177 -14.62 4.44 -7.13
CA LEU A 177 -13.65 3.37 -7.07
C LEU A 177 -13.15 3.20 -5.65
N GLY A 178 -13.24 1.97 -5.12
CA GLY A 178 -12.56 1.55 -3.92
C GLY A 178 -11.32 0.74 -4.24
N ILE A 179 -10.23 1.02 -3.56
CA ILE A 179 -8.95 0.34 -3.72
C ILE A 179 -8.41 -0.07 -2.35
N ARG A 180 -7.98 -1.32 -2.25
CA ARG A 180 -7.17 -1.84 -1.14
C ARG A 180 -5.91 -2.45 -1.71
N VAL A 181 -4.75 -2.05 -1.19
CA VAL A 181 -3.47 -2.59 -1.65
C VAL A 181 -2.89 -3.50 -0.59
N TYR A 182 -2.69 -4.75 -0.97
CA TYR A 182 -2.05 -5.79 -0.16
C TYR A 182 -0.68 -6.13 -0.73
N ARG A 183 0.17 -6.69 0.10
CA ARG A 183 1.40 -7.34 -0.38
C ARG A 183 1.06 -8.72 -0.95
N ALA A 184 1.75 -9.15 -1.98
CA ALA A 184 1.52 -10.46 -2.57
C ALA A 184 1.79 -11.62 -1.58
N ASP A 185 2.79 -11.49 -0.70
CA ASP A 185 3.08 -12.48 0.34
C ASP A 185 1.99 -12.62 1.43
N ALA A 186 1.05 -11.69 1.48
CA ALA A 186 -0.13 -11.79 2.35
C ALA A 186 -1.13 -12.86 1.91
N PHE A 187 -1.08 -13.24 0.63
CA PHE A 187 -1.95 -14.27 0.03
C PHE A 187 -1.49 -15.71 0.31
N THR A 188 -0.40 -15.90 1.05
CA THR A 188 0.07 -17.23 1.43
C THR A 188 -1.04 -18.01 2.13
N SER A 189 -1.22 -19.28 1.73
CA SER A 189 -2.25 -20.16 2.25
C SER A 189 -2.25 -20.27 3.78
N GLY A 190 -3.43 -20.39 4.36
CA GLY A 190 -3.61 -20.48 5.82
C GLY A 190 -3.67 -19.14 6.56
N ARG A 191 -3.65 -18.02 5.85
CA ARG A 191 -3.89 -16.68 6.39
C ARG A 191 -5.31 -16.23 6.02
N THR A 192 -5.83 -15.22 6.73
CA THR A 192 -7.10 -14.57 6.40
C THR A 192 -6.82 -13.10 6.19
N LEU A 193 -7.06 -12.59 4.99
CA LEU A 193 -6.95 -11.16 4.72
C LEU A 193 -8.09 -10.41 5.41
N GLN A 194 -7.82 -9.17 5.78
CA GLN A 194 -8.75 -8.32 6.50
C GLN A 194 -8.95 -7.03 5.70
N ALA A 195 -10.15 -6.47 5.79
CA ALA A 195 -10.39 -5.09 5.39
C ALA A 195 -9.81 -4.12 6.44
N SER A 196 -9.66 -2.84 6.07
CA SER A 196 -9.31 -1.82 7.06
C SER A 196 -10.48 -1.59 8.00
N THR A 197 -10.20 -1.45 9.28
CA THR A 197 -11.22 -1.10 10.29
C THR A 197 -11.53 0.40 10.31
N GLY A 198 -10.87 1.20 9.43
CA GLY A 198 -11.01 2.66 9.43
C GLY A 198 -10.28 3.36 10.58
N GLU A 199 -9.81 2.62 11.58
CA GLU A 199 -9.00 3.16 12.65
C GLU A 199 -7.56 3.36 12.16
N ARG A 200 -6.96 4.50 12.52
CA ARG A 200 -5.52 4.70 12.35
C ARG A 200 -4.81 3.69 13.21
N GLU A 201 -4.34 2.61 12.61
CA GLU A 201 -3.52 1.67 13.33
C GLU A 201 -2.24 2.36 13.79
N ALA A 202 -2.02 2.28 15.12
CA ALA A 202 -0.83 2.83 15.74
C ALA A 202 0.43 2.26 15.05
N THR A 203 1.18 3.14 14.43
CA THR A 203 2.52 2.83 13.98
C THR A 203 3.34 2.37 15.16
N PHE A 204 3.70 1.08 15.21
CA PHE A 204 4.83 0.49 15.91
C PHE A 204 4.98 0.70 17.44
N THR A 205 4.21 1.47 18.17
CA THR A 205 4.52 1.80 19.57
C THR A 205 4.04 0.80 20.61
N GLY A 206 3.55 -0.39 20.24
CA GLY A 206 3.05 -1.32 21.26
C GLY A 206 2.61 -2.70 20.82
N GLY A 207 3.14 -3.26 19.76
CA GLY A 207 2.79 -4.60 19.30
C GLY A 207 3.96 -5.38 18.73
N THR A 208 3.76 -6.63 18.36
CA THR A 208 4.73 -7.56 17.76
C THR A 208 5.35 -7.09 16.43
N GLY A 209 5.79 -5.86 16.37
CA GLY A 209 6.82 -5.29 15.51
C GLY A 209 6.61 -5.23 14.00
N LEU A 210 5.62 -5.87 13.44
CA LEU A 210 5.30 -5.82 12.01
C LEU A 210 3.78 -5.78 11.89
N LYS A 211 3.28 -4.75 11.19
CA LYS A 211 1.86 -4.71 10.80
C LYS A 211 1.47 -6.08 10.28
N PRO A 212 0.37 -6.68 10.76
CA PRO A 212 -0.04 -7.98 10.25
C PRO A 212 -0.09 -7.91 8.73
N SER A 213 0.60 -8.80 8.05
CA SER A 213 0.60 -8.84 6.58
C SER A 213 -0.80 -9.03 5.97
N GLN A 214 -1.77 -9.37 6.81
CA GLN A 214 -3.17 -9.63 6.48
C GLN A 214 -4.00 -8.37 6.22
N LYS A 215 -3.57 -7.20 6.71
CA LYS A 215 -4.30 -5.94 6.49
C LYS A 215 -3.75 -5.21 5.26
N PRO A 216 -4.59 -4.42 4.56
CA PRO A 216 -4.11 -3.62 3.45
C PRO A 216 -3.09 -2.59 3.94
N LEU A 217 -2.07 -2.33 3.14
CA LEU A 217 -1.11 -1.26 3.40
C LEU A 217 -1.75 0.11 3.30
N ILE A 218 -2.62 0.26 2.30
CA ILE A 218 -3.46 1.44 2.12
C ILE A 218 -4.86 1.01 1.66
N GLU A 219 -5.83 1.84 2.00
CA GLU A 219 -7.18 1.81 1.48
C GLU A 219 -7.57 3.23 1.10
N LEU A 220 -8.12 3.40 -0.08
CA LEU A 220 -8.56 4.69 -0.58
C LEU A 220 -9.79 4.57 -1.46
N THR A 221 -10.55 5.65 -1.53
CA THR A 221 -11.68 5.81 -2.44
C THR A 221 -11.46 7.03 -3.31
N THR A 222 -11.82 6.93 -4.58
CA THR A 222 -11.75 8.05 -5.53
C THR A 222 -12.87 7.94 -6.55
N GLU A 223 -13.11 8.99 -7.29
CA GLU A 223 -14.04 8.99 -8.39
C GLU A 223 -13.31 8.81 -9.71
N ILE A 224 -13.84 7.93 -10.57
CA ILE A 224 -13.37 7.73 -11.94
C ILE A 224 -14.41 8.32 -12.88
N VAL A 225 -13.95 9.22 -13.71
CA VAL A 225 -14.71 9.86 -14.80
C VAL A 225 -13.97 9.54 -16.09
N THR A 226 -14.68 9.03 -17.07
CA THR A 226 -14.15 8.70 -18.40
C THR A 226 -14.58 9.73 -19.43
N GLY A 227 -13.98 9.71 -20.61
CA GLY A 227 -14.33 10.64 -21.69
C GLY A 227 -15.79 10.54 -22.17
N GLY A 228 -16.48 9.43 -21.88
CA GLY A 228 -17.88 9.19 -22.19
C GLY A 228 -18.87 9.71 -21.14
N THR A 229 -18.40 10.17 -19.97
CA THR A 229 -19.25 10.61 -18.88
C THR A 229 -19.93 11.94 -19.21
N SER A 230 -21.27 11.95 -19.24
CA SER A 230 -22.03 13.18 -19.47
C SER A 230 -22.14 14.03 -18.20
N TYR A 231 -22.45 15.34 -18.36
CA TYR A 231 -22.76 16.21 -17.24
C TYR A 231 -23.92 15.69 -16.40
N ASN A 232 -24.94 15.11 -17.05
CA ASN A 232 -26.10 14.53 -16.37
C ASN A 232 -25.71 13.34 -15.50
N ASP A 233 -24.82 12.47 -15.98
CA ASP A 233 -24.29 11.34 -15.21
C ASP A 233 -23.51 11.83 -13.98
N PHE A 234 -22.69 12.87 -14.15
CA PHE A 234 -21.98 13.50 -13.05
C PHE A 234 -22.97 14.08 -12.01
N CYS A 235 -23.96 14.84 -12.45
CA CYS A 235 -24.96 15.42 -11.55
C CYS A 235 -25.79 14.38 -10.82
N ASN A 236 -26.13 13.27 -11.46
CA ASN A 236 -26.84 12.16 -10.82
C ASN A 236 -26.00 11.53 -9.68
N ARG A 237 -24.67 11.51 -9.82
CA ARG A 237 -23.77 10.97 -8.77
C ARG A 237 -23.54 11.94 -7.61
N VAL A 238 -23.43 13.24 -7.91
CA VAL A 238 -23.09 14.27 -6.92
C VAL A 238 -24.35 14.94 -6.33
N GLY A 239 -25.52 14.66 -6.90
CA GLY A 239 -26.79 15.19 -6.39
C GLY A 239 -27.07 16.65 -6.78
N CYS A 240 -26.51 17.13 -7.92
CA CYS A 240 -26.75 18.52 -8.34
C CYS A 240 -28.20 18.81 -8.81
N ASN A 241 -29.04 17.81 -8.98
CA ASN A 241 -30.40 17.98 -9.50
C ASN A 241 -31.37 18.72 -8.56
N ASN A 242 -30.97 19.03 -7.32
CA ASN A 242 -31.87 19.64 -6.33
C ASN A 242 -31.52 21.11 -6.00
N GLN A 243 -30.68 21.80 -6.77
CA GLN A 243 -30.21 23.14 -6.41
C GLN A 243 -30.31 24.22 -7.50
N ILE A 244 -31.12 24.05 -8.54
CA ILE A 244 -31.38 25.16 -9.45
C ILE A 244 -32.91 25.31 -9.62
N GLU A 245 -33.58 25.81 -8.61
CA GLU A 245 -34.72 26.69 -8.80
C GLU A 245 -34.17 28.14 -8.81
N PHE A 246 -34.18 28.76 -10.00
CA PHE A 246 -34.00 30.19 -10.19
C PHE A 246 -35.33 30.90 -10.00
#